data_dda7d700ad9c3723eaf22c4d83b74d90
#
_entry.id   dda7d700ad9c3723eaf22c4d83b74d90
#
_cell.length_a   1.000
_cell.length_b   1.000
_cell.length_c   1.000
_cell.angle_alpha   90.00
_cell.angle_beta   90.00
_cell.angle_gamma   90.00
#
_symmetry.space_group_name_H-M   'P 1'
#
loop_
_entity.id
_entity.type
_entity.pdbx_description
1 polymer ?
#
loop_
_entity_poly.entity_id
_entity_poly.type
_entity_poly.pdbx_seq_one_letter_code
_entity_poly.pdbx_strand_id
1 'polypeptide(L)'
;MVGADPGRLLITSGATESDNLAVLGVARGQRDRGRHVITSRGEHRAVIDACRQLEKEGFEVTWLKPERAGCVEPWQVLEALREDTLLVSVMHANNETGALCDLAPIGAACQARGTLLHVDAAQSAGKLPLDVGALGVDLLAFTAHKLGGPKGIGALACSERALAALQPLQFGGGQERGLRSGTSATHQVLGFGLAATLAVEAMQAESDRVSGLRERLWSRLQSVGGVWRNSPAEGCLPGTLNLGFEGVEGESLMLAIRSGVWASSGSACASASAEPSYVLRAMGLSDLACQASLRLSLGRWTEADEVDRAAVLIAGAVERLRERAPPGVRSRIR
;
A
#
# COMPACT_ATOMS: atom_id res chain seq x y z
N MET A 1 16.25 -2.17 -9.66
CA MET A 1 15.12 -1.47 -9.04
C MET A 1 14.95 -1.84 -7.56
N VAL A 2 14.98 -3.11 -7.20
CA VAL A 2 14.74 -3.59 -5.83
C VAL A 2 15.91 -4.36 -5.21
N GLY A 3 17.10 -4.35 -5.81
CA GLY A 3 18.29 -5.05 -5.33
C GLY A 3 18.22 -6.59 -5.37
N ALA A 4 17.19 -7.16 -6.02
CA ALA A 4 17.01 -8.62 -6.09
C ALA A 4 17.85 -9.26 -7.20
N ASP A 5 18.29 -10.51 -6.96
CA ASP A 5 18.84 -11.37 -7.99
C ASP A 5 17.79 -11.66 -9.08
N PRO A 6 18.06 -11.35 -10.38
CA PRO A 6 17.13 -11.64 -11.47
C PRO A 6 16.69 -13.12 -11.52
N GLY A 7 17.59 -14.03 -11.15
CA GLY A 7 17.29 -15.46 -11.08
C GLY A 7 16.30 -15.84 -9.97
N ARG A 8 15.95 -14.94 -9.06
CA ARG A 8 15.03 -15.15 -7.94
C ARG A 8 13.75 -14.31 -8.04
N LEU A 9 13.45 -13.82 -9.24
CA LEU A 9 12.23 -13.08 -9.54
C LEU A 9 11.21 -14.05 -10.14
N LEU A 10 10.01 -14.11 -9.55
CA LEU A 10 8.87 -14.85 -10.06
C LEU A 10 7.89 -13.87 -10.72
N ILE A 11 7.55 -14.10 -11.99
CA ILE A 11 6.58 -13.28 -12.72
C ILE A 11 5.16 -13.74 -12.40
N THR A 12 4.32 -12.79 -12.04
CA THR A 12 2.92 -13.00 -11.66
C THR A 12 1.99 -12.11 -12.49
N SER A 13 0.68 -12.20 -12.27
CA SER A 13 -0.31 -11.32 -12.91
C SER A 13 -0.44 -9.95 -12.24
N GLY A 14 0.21 -9.73 -11.10
CA GLY A 14 0.17 -8.47 -10.34
C GLY A 14 0.50 -8.68 -8.87
N ALA A 15 0.56 -7.60 -8.10
CA ALA A 15 0.86 -7.64 -6.67
C ALA A 15 -0.11 -8.54 -5.90
N THR A 16 -1.40 -8.54 -6.23
CA THR A 16 -2.38 -9.42 -5.57
C THR A 16 -2.02 -10.90 -5.66
N GLU A 17 -1.57 -11.39 -6.84
CA GLU A 17 -1.11 -12.77 -6.98
C GLU A 17 0.21 -12.98 -6.21
N SER A 18 1.12 -12.01 -6.27
CA SER A 18 2.39 -12.06 -5.55
C SER A 18 2.20 -12.12 -4.03
N ASP A 19 1.31 -11.30 -3.47
CA ASP A 19 0.97 -11.30 -2.04
C ASP A 19 0.34 -12.63 -1.61
N ASN A 20 -0.61 -13.15 -2.41
CA ASN A 20 -1.23 -14.44 -2.12
C ASN A 20 -0.20 -15.58 -2.18
N LEU A 21 0.68 -15.59 -3.20
CA LEU A 21 1.74 -16.60 -3.30
C LEU A 21 2.70 -16.51 -2.11
N ALA A 22 3.08 -15.30 -1.69
CA ALA A 22 3.94 -15.10 -0.54
C ALA A 22 3.27 -15.58 0.76
N VAL A 23 2.06 -15.11 1.05
CA VAL A 23 1.38 -15.38 2.33
C VAL A 23 0.92 -16.84 2.41
N LEU A 24 0.13 -17.29 1.45
CA LEU A 24 -0.41 -18.65 1.47
C LEU A 24 0.66 -19.70 1.15
N GLY A 25 1.55 -19.39 0.19
CA GLY A 25 2.60 -20.32 -0.24
C GLY A 25 3.61 -20.60 0.87
N VAL A 26 4.07 -19.58 1.60
CA VAL A 26 4.98 -19.76 2.74
C VAL A 26 4.28 -20.50 3.89
N ALA A 27 3.11 -20.04 4.30
CA ALA A 27 2.41 -20.65 5.44
C ALA A 27 2.13 -22.15 5.20
N ARG A 28 1.65 -22.49 4.02
CA ARG A 28 1.37 -23.90 3.65
C ARG A 28 2.63 -24.73 3.48
N GLY A 29 3.68 -24.15 2.86
CA GLY A 29 4.95 -24.83 2.63
C GLY A 29 5.77 -25.06 3.91
N GLN A 30 5.52 -24.30 4.97
CA GLN A 30 6.23 -24.37 6.26
C GLN A 30 5.33 -24.85 7.41
N ARG A 31 4.19 -25.46 7.12
CA ARG A 31 3.17 -25.85 8.10
C ARG A 31 3.69 -26.75 9.23
N ASP A 32 4.68 -27.58 8.95
CA ASP A 32 5.28 -28.50 9.93
C ASP A 32 6.23 -27.78 10.90
N ARG A 33 6.69 -26.56 10.55
CA ARG A 33 7.60 -25.74 11.36
C ARG A 33 6.86 -24.85 12.35
N GLY A 34 5.61 -24.46 12.03
CA GLY A 34 4.80 -23.58 12.88
C GLY A 34 3.48 -23.23 12.21
N ARG A 35 2.70 -22.40 12.90
CA ARG A 35 1.37 -21.97 12.41
C ARG A 35 1.05 -20.52 12.67
N HIS A 36 2.04 -19.71 13.03
CA HIS A 36 1.84 -18.31 13.36
C HIS A 36 2.28 -17.38 12.24
N VAL A 37 1.44 -16.41 11.92
CA VAL A 37 1.69 -15.34 10.94
C VAL A 37 1.38 -13.99 11.59
N ILE A 38 2.22 -12.99 11.34
CA ILE A 38 2.01 -11.61 11.80
C ILE A 38 1.70 -10.73 10.60
N THR A 39 0.66 -9.91 10.69
CA THR A 39 0.31 -8.92 9.67
C THR A 39 -0.35 -7.69 10.30
N SER A 40 -0.67 -6.67 9.48
CA SER A 40 -1.32 -5.44 9.93
C SER A 40 -2.77 -5.36 9.47
N ARG A 41 -3.61 -4.70 10.28
CA ARG A 41 -4.99 -4.33 9.89
C ARG A 41 -5.04 -3.23 8.83
N GLY A 42 -3.91 -2.56 8.56
CA GLY A 42 -3.76 -1.54 7.52
C GLY A 42 -3.32 -2.07 6.16
N GLU A 43 -3.11 -3.38 6.01
CA GLU A 43 -2.66 -4.00 4.77
C GLU A 43 -3.68 -3.88 3.61
N HIS A 44 -3.19 -4.09 2.37
CA HIS A 44 -4.07 -4.25 1.23
C HIS A 44 -4.93 -5.52 1.37
N ARG A 45 -6.13 -5.51 0.78
CA ARG A 45 -7.07 -6.66 0.81
C ARG A 45 -6.43 -7.97 0.35
N ALA A 46 -5.49 -7.94 -0.58
CA ALA A 46 -4.77 -9.12 -1.04
C ALA A 46 -4.06 -9.86 0.10
N VAL A 47 -3.47 -9.13 1.05
CA VAL A 47 -2.82 -9.67 2.25
C VAL A 47 -3.85 -10.02 3.32
N ILE A 48 -4.80 -9.10 3.61
CA ILE A 48 -5.83 -9.32 4.63
C ILE A 48 -6.64 -10.59 4.36
N ASP A 49 -7.13 -10.74 3.13
CA ASP A 49 -8.01 -11.87 2.80
C ASP A 49 -7.22 -13.19 2.69
N ALA A 50 -5.94 -13.15 2.28
CA ALA A 50 -5.05 -14.30 2.35
C ALA A 50 -4.79 -14.73 3.81
N CYS A 51 -4.55 -13.80 4.73
CA CYS A 51 -4.39 -14.10 6.16
C CYS A 51 -5.68 -14.65 6.78
N ARG A 52 -6.85 -14.10 6.43
CA ARG A 52 -8.14 -14.64 6.84
C ARG A 52 -8.39 -16.05 6.32
N GLN A 53 -7.89 -16.38 5.12
CA GLN A 53 -7.95 -17.73 4.60
C GLN A 53 -7.06 -18.67 5.42
N LEU A 54 -5.87 -18.22 5.85
CA LEU A 54 -5.01 -18.98 6.75
C LEU A 54 -5.69 -19.29 8.10
N GLU A 55 -6.41 -18.34 8.68
CA GLU A 55 -7.19 -18.58 9.92
C GLU A 55 -8.19 -19.73 9.75
N LYS A 56 -8.89 -19.79 8.59
CA LYS A 56 -9.80 -20.91 8.27
C LYS A 56 -9.07 -22.24 8.09
N GLU A 57 -7.78 -22.20 7.71
CA GLU A 57 -6.92 -23.39 7.55
C GLU A 57 -6.25 -23.81 8.87
N GLY A 58 -6.54 -23.12 9.98
CA GLY A 58 -6.05 -23.42 11.33
C GLY A 58 -4.68 -22.81 11.64
N PHE A 59 -4.29 -21.75 10.94
CA PHE A 59 -3.16 -20.89 11.33
C PHE A 59 -3.65 -19.84 12.32
N GLU A 60 -2.73 -19.36 13.15
CA GLU A 60 -2.94 -18.23 14.05
C GLU A 60 -2.39 -16.97 13.39
N VAL A 61 -3.18 -15.91 13.34
CA VAL A 61 -2.77 -14.62 12.76
C VAL A 61 -2.79 -13.54 13.83
N THR A 62 -1.62 -12.94 14.09
CA THR A 62 -1.55 -11.72 14.90
C THR A 62 -1.78 -10.50 14.02
N TRP A 63 -2.88 -9.78 14.28
CA TRP A 63 -3.30 -8.58 13.58
C TRP A 63 -2.81 -7.34 14.30
N LEU A 64 -1.69 -6.77 13.87
CA LEU A 64 -1.16 -5.52 14.41
C LEU A 64 -2.06 -4.35 14.03
N LYS A 65 -2.25 -3.43 14.97
CA LYS A 65 -2.96 -2.17 14.70
C LYS A 65 -1.94 -1.15 14.22
N PRO A 66 -2.13 -0.54 13.03
CA PRO A 66 -1.24 0.55 12.60
C PRO A 66 -1.35 1.72 13.57
N GLU A 67 -0.25 2.41 13.79
CA GLU A 67 -0.24 3.65 14.56
C GLU A 67 -0.97 4.77 13.81
N ARG A 68 -1.15 5.90 14.51
CA ARG A 68 -1.87 7.06 13.94
C ARG A 68 -1.20 7.62 12.66
N ALA A 69 0.08 7.31 12.44
CA ALA A 69 0.81 7.60 11.22
C ALA A 69 0.35 6.76 10.01
N GLY A 70 -0.32 5.61 10.22
CA GLY A 70 -0.88 4.74 9.18
C GLY A 70 -0.01 3.54 8.82
N CYS A 71 1.06 3.25 9.55
CA CYS A 71 1.89 2.05 9.45
C CYS A 71 2.10 1.40 10.81
N VAL A 72 2.60 0.17 10.82
CA VAL A 72 3.04 -0.50 12.04
C VAL A 72 4.45 -0.04 12.40
N GLU A 73 4.70 0.08 13.70
CA GLU A 73 6.02 0.39 14.22
C GLU A 73 6.82 -0.90 14.43
N PRO A 74 8.15 -0.88 14.24
CA PRO A 74 8.98 -2.07 14.39
C PRO A 74 8.80 -2.79 15.73
N TRP A 75 8.67 -2.05 16.84
CA TRP A 75 8.51 -2.64 18.18
C TRP A 75 7.27 -3.55 18.28
N GLN A 76 6.17 -3.22 17.58
CA GLN A 76 4.95 -4.04 17.57
C GLN A 76 5.21 -5.42 16.95
N VAL A 77 6.00 -5.47 15.88
CA VAL A 77 6.41 -6.73 15.25
C VAL A 77 7.34 -7.52 16.17
N LEU A 78 8.32 -6.85 16.78
CA LEU A 78 9.29 -7.48 17.67
C LEU A 78 8.61 -8.14 18.88
N GLU A 79 7.62 -7.48 19.48
CA GLU A 79 6.84 -8.03 20.60
C GLU A 79 5.94 -9.21 20.19
N ALA A 80 5.43 -9.19 18.95
CA ALA A 80 4.54 -10.24 18.43
C ALA A 80 5.28 -11.49 17.94
N LEU A 81 6.60 -11.42 17.67
CA LEU A 81 7.39 -12.53 17.16
C LEU A 81 7.51 -13.67 18.18
N ARG A 82 7.15 -14.89 17.76
CA ARG A 82 7.21 -16.14 18.53
C ARG A 82 8.14 -17.15 17.85
N GLU A 83 8.48 -18.23 18.54
CA GLU A 83 9.32 -19.32 17.99
C GLU A 83 8.65 -20.01 16.81
N ASP A 84 7.31 -20.15 16.81
CA ASP A 84 6.53 -20.74 15.73
C ASP A 84 6.06 -19.74 14.67
N THR A 85 6.57 -18.49 14.68
CA THR A 85 6.26 -17.50 13.65
C THR A 85 6.94 -17.87 12.33
N LEU A 86 6.13 -18.10 11.30
CA LEU A 86 6.60 -18.45 9.95
C LEU A 86 6.89 -17.23 9.10
N LEU A 87 6.00 -16.25 9.19
CA LEU A 87 5.96 -15.11 8.30
C LEU A 87 5.52 -13.84 9.04
N VAL A 88 6.23 -12.76 8.78
CA VAL A 88 5.75 -11.39 8.98
C VAL A 88 5.38 -10.83 7.60
N SER A 89 4.18 -10.30 7.45
CA SER A 89 3.70 -9.69 6.20
C SER A 89 3.24 -8.28 6.47
N VAL A 90 3.98 -7.28 5.96
CA VAL A 90 3.70 -5.86 6.14
C VAL A 90 3.89 -5.11 4.83
N MET A 91 3.12 -4.06 4.59
CA MET A 91 3.35 -3.19 3.44
C MET A 91 4.47 -2.19 3.73
N HIS A 92 5.25 -1.85 2.69
CA HIS A 92 6.25 -0.79 2.81
C HIS A 92 5.61 0.59 2.82
N ALA A 93 4.57 0.80 2.00
CA ALA A 93 3.88 2.09 1.90
C ALA A 93 2.37 1.91 1.85
N ASN A 94 1.67 2.60 2.73
CA ASN A 94 0.20 2.50 2.77
C ASN A 94 -0.43 3.15 1.53
N ASN A 95 -1.36 2.44 0.91
CA ASN A 95 -2.02 2.87 -0.33
C ASN A 95 -3.04 3.99 -0.15
N GLU A 96 -3.48 4.27 1.07
CA GLU A 96 -4.46 5.32 1.36
C GLU A 96 -3.80 6.56 1.97
N THR A 97 -2.90 6.39 2.94
CA THR A 97 -2.24 7.50 3.63
C THR A 97 -0.88 7.85 3.06
N GLY A 98 -0.23 6.91 2.36
CA GLY A 98 1.14 7.03 1.90
C GLY A 98 2.20 6.80 2.97
N ALA A 99 1.82 6.51 4.23
CA ALA A 99 2.75 6.27 5.32
C ALA A 99 3.74 5.15 5.01
N LEU A 100 5.01 5.34 5.38
CA LEU A 100 6.08 4.37 5.15
C LEU A 100 6.36 3.59 6.44
N CYS A 101 6.54 2.28 6.28
CA CYS A 101 6.98 1.38 7.35
C CYS A 101 8.51 1.31 7.38
N ASP A 102 9.10 1.42 8.57
CA ASP A 102 10.55 1.21 8.75
C ASP A 102 10.85 -0.30 8.75
N LEU A 103 11.28 -0.80 7.60
CA LEU A 103 11.49 -2.23 7.36
C LEU A 103 12.79 -2.76 7.94
N ALA A 104 13.84 -1.95 8.08
CA ALA A 104 15.17 -2.45 8.43
C ALA A 104 15.22 -3.11 9.82
N PRO A 105 14.64 -2.54 10.91
CA PRO A 105 14.58 -3.21 12.20
C PRO A 105 13.72 -4.49 12.17
N ILE A 106 12.63 -4.48 11.38
CA ILE A 106 11.76 -5.65 11.22
C ILE A 106 12.51 -6.79 10.52
N GLY A 107 13.22 -6.48 9.42
CA GLY A 107 14.01 -7.45 8.68
C GLY A 107 15.11 -8.08 9.54
N ALA A 108 15.85 -7.26 10.31
CA ALA A 108 16.86 -7.75 11.23
C ALA A 108 16.27 -8.70 12.29
N ALA A 109 15.12 -8.35 12.88
CA ALA A 109 14.44 -9.18 13.86
C ALA A 109 13.94 -10.51 13.27
N CYS A 110 13.36 -10.47 12.07
CA CYS A 110 12.92 -11.66 11.35
C CYS A 110 14.08 -12.59 11.03
N GLN A 111 15.20 -12.05 10.54
CA GLN A 111 16.41 -12.84 10.25
C GLN A 111 16.97 -13.53 11.50
N ALA A 112 17.06 -12.80 12.62
CA ALA A 112 17.56 -13.32 13.89
C ALA A 112 16.73 -14.50 14.41
N ARG A 113 15.44 -14.59 14.07
CA ARG A 113 14.51 -15.66 14.49
C ARG A 113 14.27 -16.71 13.40
N GLY A 114 14.86 -16.56 12.22
CA GLY A 114 14.60 -17.41 11.08
C GLY A 114 13.18 -17.32 10.53
N THR A 115 12.42 -16.28 10.90
CA THR A 115 11.11 -15.91 10.34
C THR A 115 11.32 -15.29 8.97
N LEU A 116 10.41 -15.52 8.01
CA LEU A 116 10.44 -14.86 6.71
C LEU A 116 9.74 -13.49 6.77
N LEU A 117 10.29 -12.51 6.05
CA LEU A 117 9.67 -11.19 5.90
C LEU A 117 9.12 -11.02 4.49
N HIS A 118 7.80 -10.90 4.37
CA HIS A 118 7.10 -10.48 3.16
C HIS A 118 6.76 -9.00 3.23
N VAL A 119 6.99 -8.30 2.12
CA VAL A 119 6.68 -6.88 1.98
C VAL A 119 5.84 -6.63 0.73
N ASP A 120 4.63 -6.09 0.90
CA ASP A 120 3.87 -5.49 -0.21
C ASP A 120 4.48 -4.12 -0.53
N ALA A 121 5.21 -4.06 -1.65
CA ALA A 121 5.83 -2.85 -2.18
C ALA A 121 5.08 -2.29 -3.40
N ALA A 122 3.82 -2.67 -3.63
CA ALA A 122 3.04 -2.23 -4.79
C ALA A 122 2.97 -0.70 -4.92
N GLN A 123 3.01 0.03 -3.82
CA GLN A 123 2.95 1.50 -3.83
C GLN A 123 4.32 2.17 -3.85
N SER A 124 5.37 1.51 -3.40
CA SER A 124 6.71 2.10 -3.20
C SER A 124 7.75 1.69 -4.23
N ALA A 125 7.65 0.48 -4.80
CA ALA A 125 8.58 0.03 -5.83
C ALA A 125 8.62 1.00 -7.02
N GLY A 126 9.83 1.41 -7.42
CA GLY A 126 10.07 2.39 -8.50
C GLY A 126 9.72 3.85 -8.16
N LYS A 127 9.32 4.15 -6.93
CA LYS A 127 9.10 5.52 -6.42
C LYS A 127 10.05 5.89 -5.29
N LEU A 128 10.53 4.89 -4.56
CA LEU A 128 11.47 5.02 -3.46
C LEU A 128 12.60 4.01 -3.62
N PRO A 129 13.80 4.31 -3.13
CA PRO A 129 14.89 3.33 -3.09
C PRO A 129 14.48 2.11 -2.26
N LEU A 130 14.65 0.92 -2.84
CA LEU A 130 14.42 -0.36 -2.19
C LEU A 130 15.57 -1.30 -2.49
N ASP A 131 16.11 -1.93 -1.45
CA ASP A 131 17.10 -2.99 -1.56
C ASP A 131 16.71 -4.13 -0.63
N VAL A 132 16.24 -5.25 -1.20
CA VAL A 132 15.76 -6.40 -0.42
C VAL A 132 16.83 -6.99 0.48
N GLY A 133 18.10 -6.95 0.07
CA GLY A 133 19.22 -7.45 0.86
C GLY A 133 19.51 -6.57 2.05
N ALA A 134 19.63 -5.27 1.85
CA ALA A 134 19.88 -4.29 2.90
C ALA A 134 18.73 -4.21 3.92
N LEU A 135 17.49 -4.42 3.49
CA LEU A 135 16.29 -4.39 4.33
C LEU A 135 15.96 -5.74 4.98
N GLY A 136 16.69 -6.81 4.63
CA GLY A 136 16.41 -8.15 5.14
C GLY A 136 15.07 -8.74 4.70
N VAL A 137 14.58 -8.31 3.52
CA VAL A 137 13.29 -8.76 2.97
C VAL A 137 13.47 -10.07 2.21
N ASP A 138 12.60 -11.04 2.50
CA ASP A 138 12.62 -12.36 1.84
C ASP A 138 11.72 -12.44 0.63
N LEU A 139 10.57 -11.79 0.69
CA LEU A 139 9.57 -11.76 -0.37
C LEU A 139 9.11 -10.32 -0.56
N LEU A 140 9.29 -9.78 -1.77
CA LEU A 140 8.85 -8.43 -2.11
C LEU A 140 7.86 -8.49 -3.28
N ALA A 141 6.61 -8.13 -3.03
CA ALA A 141 5.55 -8.08 -4.04
C ALA A 141 5.45 -6.70 -4.68
N PHE A 142 5.38 -6.63 -6.01
CA PHE A 142 5.19 -5.37 -6.73
C PHE A 142 4.52 -5.60 -8.10
N THR A 143 4.10 -4.51 -8.77
CA THR A 143 3.30 -4.58 -10.00
C THR A 143 3.66 -3.49 -10.99
N ALA A 144 3.62 -3.82 -12.29
CA ALA A 144 4.02 -2.93 -13.37
C ALA A 144 3.14 -1.69 -13.51
N HIS A 145 1.82 -1.81 -13.36
CA HIS A 145 0.90 -0.69 -13.61
C HIS A 145 1.04 0.48 -12.62
N LYS A 146 1.66 0.26 -11.46
CA LYS A 146 1.98 1.32 -10.49
C LYS A 146 3.25 2.10 -10.84
N LEU A 147 4.04 1.58 -11.79
CA LEU A 147 5.24 2.21 -12.36
C LEU A 147 4.99 2.85 -13.72
N GLY A 148 3.73 2.88 -14.20
CA GLY A 148 3.40 3.29 -15.57
C GLY A 148 3.58 2.19 -16.61
N GLY A 149 3.77 0.94 -16.20
CA GLY A 149 3.85 -0.24 -17.06
C GLY A 149 2.50 -0.90 -17.33
N PRO A 150 2.49 -2.07 -18.00
CA PRO A 150 1.26 -2.78 -18.37
C PRO A 150 0.46 -3.24 -17.14
N LYS A 151 -0.86 -3.27 -17.26
CA LYS A 151 -1.74 -3.98 -16.32
C LYS A 151 -1.65 -5.49 -16.56
N GLY A 152 -1.96 -6.29 -15.53
CA GLY A 152 -2.00 -7.75 -15.65
C GLY A 152 -0.63 -8.42 -15.55
N ILE A 153 0.39 -7.71 -15.04
CA ILE A 153 1.70 -8.26 -14.72
C ILE A 153 2.27 -7.64 -13.45
N GLY A 154 2.93 -8.47 -12.66
CA GLY A 154 3.69 -8.12 -11.46
C GLY A 154 4.82 -9.10 -11.23
N ALA A 155 5.44 -8.99 -10.08
CA ALA A 155 6.53 -9.88 -9.70
C ALA A 155 6.59 -10.07 -8.18
N LEU A 156 7.15 -11.21 -7.78
CA LEU A 156 7.58 -11.52 -6.44
C LEU A 156 9.10 -11.75 -6.45
N ALA A 157 9.86 -10.84 -5.86
CA ALA A 157 11.28 -11.05 -5.63
C ALA A 157 11.45 -11.90 -4.38
N CYS A 158 12.27 -12.96 -4.46
CA CYS A 158 12.42 -13.94 -3.40
C CYS A 158 13.88 -14.07 -2.95
N SER A 159 14.11 -14.26 -1.65
CA SER A 159 15.37 -14.79 -1.14
C SER A 159 15.48 -16.30 -1.44
N GLU A 160 16.67 -16.86 -1.30
CA GLU A 160 16.87 -18.31 -1.48
C GLU A 160 16.06 -19.12 -0.48
N ARG A 161 16.07 -18.71 0.79
CA ARG A 161 15.28 -19.38 1.85
C ARG A 161 13.77 -19.25 1.62
N ALA A 162 13.31 -18.14 1.02
CA ALA A 162 11.91 -17.99 0.66
C ALA A 162 11.51 -18.90 -0.50
N LEU A 163 12.33 -19.02 -1.54
CA LEU A 163 12.07 -19.98 -2.64
C LEU A 163 11.96 -21.41 -2.15
N ALA A 164 12.80 -21.82 -1.19
CA ALA A 164 12.74 -23.15 -0.58
C ALA A 164 11.50 -23.37 0.31
N ALA A 165 10.92 -22.28 0.84
CA ALA A 165 9.76 -22.31 1.71
C ALA A 165 8.41 -22.26 0.95
N LEU A 166 8.41 -21.79 -0.30
CA LEU A 166 7.19 -21.57 -1.06
C LEU A 166 6.54 -22.87 -1.54
N GLN A 167 5.26 -23.00 -1.31
CA GLN A 167 4.39 -23.96 -1.99
C GLN A 167 3.62 -23.25 -3.11
N PRO A 168 3.57 -23.82 -4.34
CA PRO A 168 2.82 -23.24 -5.44
C PRO A 168 1.32 -23.17 -5.16
N LEU A 169 0.67 -22.10 -5.64
CA LEU A 169 -0.79 -21.96 -5.62
C LEU A 169 -1.42 -22.33 -6.97
N GLN A 170 -0.63 -22.28 -8.06
CA GLN A 170 -1.06 -22.56 -9.42
C GLN A 170 -0.17 -23.64 -10.03
N PHE A 171 -0.77 -24.75 -10.44
CA PHE A 171 -0.10 -25.92 -10.98
C PHE A 171 -0.21 -25.95 -12.52
N GLY A 172 0.75 -26.63 -13.18
CA GLY A 172 0.75 -26.77 -14.65
C GLY A 172 2.12 -27.08 -15.23
N GLY A 173 2.53 -26.35 -16.27
CA GLY A 173 3.70 -26.65 -17.09
C GLY A 173 5.05 -26.32 -16.48
N GLY A 174 5.16 -26.03 -15.19
CA GLY A 174 6.42 -25.86 -14.48
C GLY A 174 7.13 -24.52 -14.69
N GLN A 175 6.48 -23.54 -15.32
CA GLN A 175 7.04 -22.20 -15.47
C GLN A 175 7.35 -21.58 -14.10
N GLU A 176 8.17 -20.54 -14.06
CA GLU A 176 8.60 -19.86 -12.83
C GLU A 176 9.07 -20.87 -11.76
N ARG A 177 9.92 -21.82 -12.17
CA ARG A 177 10.47 -22.89 -11.29
C ARG A 177 9.42 -23.82 -10.69
N GLY A 178 8.26 -23.96 -11.32
CA GLY A 178 7.13 -24.73 -10.79
C GLY A 178 6.32 -24.00 -9.71
N LEU A 179 6.73 -22.80 -9.30
CA LEU A 179 6.06 -22.02 -8.27
C LEU A 179 4.87 -21.20 -8.80
N ARG A 180 4.92 -20.87 -10.11
CA ARG A 180 3.81 -20.19 -10.78
C ARG A 180 3.70 -20.66 -12.23
N SER A 181 2.94 -21.69 -12.46
CA SER A 181 2.75 -22.26 -13.79
C SER A 181 1.87 -21.39 -14.68
N GLY A 182 2.06 -21.50 -16.00
CA GLY A 182 1.32 -20.79 -17.04
C GLY A 182 2.27 -20.08 -18.01
N THR A 183 1.92 -20.05 -19.28
CA THR A 183 2.73 -19.42 -20.34
C THR A 183 2.95 -17.95 -20.01
N SER A 184 4.22 -17.51 -20.02
CA SER A 184 4.59 -16.13 -19.70
C SER A 184 4.09 -15.16 -20.79
N ALA A 185 3.49 -14.04 -20.38
CA ALA A 185 3.06 -12.95 -21.25
C ALA A 185 4.28 -12.08 -21.63
N THR A 186 5.11 -12.55 -22.58
CA THR A 186 6.42 -11.97 -22.90
C THR A 186 6.39 -10.48 -23.23
N HIS A 187 5.35 -10.03 -23.96
CA HIS A 187 5.14 -8.61 -24.26
C HIS A 187 4.92 -7.75 -23.00
N GLN A 188 4.22 -8.28 -22.00
CA GLN A 188 4.03 -7.60 -20.73
C GLN A 188 5.31 -7.60 -19.90
N VAL A 189 6.10 -8.69 -19.91
CA VAL A 189 7.41 -8.77 -19.25
C VAL A 189 8.34 -7.69 -19.78
N LEU A 190 8.44 -7.54 -21.11
CA LEU A 190 9.25 -6.48 -21.75
C LEU A 190 8.76 -5.09 -21.35
N GLY A 191 7.45 -4.85 -21.40
CA GLY A 191 6.85 -3.56 -20.98
C GLY A 191 7.09 -3.27 -19.49
N PHE A 192 7.07 -4.29 -18.63
CA PHE A 192 7.38 -4.14 -17.21
C PHE A 192 8.87 -3.80 -17.00
N GLY A 193 9.78 -4.49 -17.68
CA GLY A 193 11.21 -4.20 -17.62
C GLY A 193 11.53 -2.76 -18.03
N LEU A 194 10.95 -2.29 -19.15
CA LEU A 194 11.11 -0.90 -19.60
C LEU A 194 10.57 0.10 -18.57
N ALA A 195 9.37 -0.14 -18.03
CA ALA A 195 8.78 0.73 -17.02
C ALA A 195 9.65 0.79 -15.74
N ALA A 196 10.23 -0.34 -15.32
CA ALA A 196 11.13 -0.40 -14.18
C ALA A 196 12.43 0.39 -14.43
N THR A 197 13.01 0.31 -15.62
CA THR A 197 14.19 1.11 -16.01
C THR A 197 13.89 2.60 -15.94
N LEU A 198 12.83 3.04 -16.61
CA LEU A 198 12.42 4.45 -16.61
C LEU A 198 12.07 4.98 -15.22
N ALA A 199 11.47 4.14 -14.37
CA ALA A 199 11.17 4.51 -12.99
C ALA A 199 12.45 4.72 -12.15
N VAL A 200 13.47 3.88 -12.33
CA VAL A 200 14.77 4.03 -11.63
C VAL A 200 15.48 5.31 -12.08
N GLU A 201 15.54 5.55 -13.39
CA GLU A 201 16.21 6.73 -13.95
C GLU A 201 15.59 8.06 -13.47
N ALA A 202 14.28 8.09 -13.33
CA ALA A 202 13.54 9.30 -12.92
C ALA A 202 13.32 9.42 -11.41
N MET A 203 13.58 8.38 -10.61
CA MET A 203 13.11 8.21 -9.24
C MET A 203 13.35 9.43 -8.34
N GLN A 204 14.59 9.89 -8.23
CA GLN A 204 14.92 10.98 -7.30
C GLN A 204 14.30 12.31 -7.74
N ALA A 205 14.47 12.68 -9.00
CA ALA A 205 13.92 13.92 -9.54
C ALA A 205 12.39 13.97 -9.49
N GLU A 206 11.74 12.83 -9.78
CA GLU A 206 10.29 12.71 -9.68
C GLU A 206 9.82 12.76 -8.22
N SER A 207 10.50 12.09 -7.31
CA SER A 207 10.18 12.10 -5.88
C SER A 207 10.22 13.52 -5.32
N ASP A 208 11.29 14.27 -5.60
CA ASP A 208 11.46 15.63 -5.10
C ASP A 208 10.39 16.58 -5.67
N ARG A 209 10.16 16.52 -6.99
CA ARG A 209 9.15 17.34 -7.67
C ARG A 209 7.73 17.05 -7.16
N VAL A 210 7.36 15.78 -7.10
CA VAL A 210 6.01 15.36 -6.70
C VAL A 210 5.76 15.64 -5.22
N SER A 211 6.77 15.50 -4.35
CA SER A 211 6.69 15.91 -2.95
C SER A 211 6.44 17.42 -2.81
N GLY A 212 7.13 18.24 -3.59
CA GLY A 212 6.89 19.68 -3.63
C GLY A 212 5.47 20.03 -4.07
N LEU A 213 4.93 19.34 -5.07
CA LEU A 213 3.55 19.51 -5.52
C LEU A 213 2.53 19.08 -4.46
N ARG A 214 2.80 17.98 -3.73
CA ARG A 214 1.97 17.52 -2.61
C ARG A 214 1.91 18.58 -1.50
N GLU A 215 3.04 19.13 -1.09
CA GLU A 215 3.09 20.16 -0.04
C GLU A 215 2.46 21.49 -0.52
N ARG A 216 2.58 21.82 -1.81
CA ARG A 216 1.86 22.97 -2.42
C ARG A 216 0.35 22.78 -2.32
N LEU A 217 -0.17 21.59 -2.63
CA LEU A 217 -1.60 21.27 -2.49
C LEU A 217 -2.05 21.39 -1.03
N TRP A 218 -1.29 20.79 -0.11
CA TRP A 218 -1.57 20.85 1.32
C TRP A 218 -1.59 22.30 1.83
N SER A 219 -0.59 23.10 1.55
CA SER A 219 -0.52 24.48 2.04
C SER A 219 -1.70 25.35 1.57
N ARG A 220 -2.26 25.06 0.39
CA ARG A 220 -3.47 25.76 -0.09
C ARG A 220 -4.74 25.28 0.59
N LEU A 221 -4.86 23.96 0.83
CA LEU A 221 -6.07 23.40 1.40
C LEU A 221 -6.18 23.60 2.91
N GLN A 222 -5.07 23.63 3.64
CA GLN A 222 -5.08 23.89 5.08
C GLN A 222 -5.66 25.27 5.44
N SER A 223 -5.59 26.26 4.53
CA SER A 223 -6.14 27.60 4.74
C SER A 223 -7.68 27.65 4.71
N VAL A 224 -8.35 26.61 4.21
CA VAL A 224 -9.81 26.52 4.14
C VAL A 224 -10.45 26.41 5.55
N GLY A 225 -9.63 26.07 6.57
CA GLY A 225 -10.12 25.80 7.93
C GLY A 225 -10.84 24.45 8.06
N GLY A 226 -10.76 23.82 9.23
CA GLY A 226 -11.39 22.51 9.46
C GLY A 226 -10.90 21.42 8.49
N VAL A 227 -9.69 21.54 7.95
CA VAL A 227 -9.03 20.53 7.14
C VAL A 227 -7.89 19.92 7.96
N TRP A 228 -7.82 18.61 8.01
CA TRP A 228 -6.72 17.92 8.69
C TRP A 228 -6.05 16.89 7.77
N ARG A 229 -4.82 16.57 8.08
CA ARG A 229 -4.00 15.62 7.32
C ARG A 229 -4.01 14.25 8.01
N ASN A 230 -4.43 13.21 7.28
CA ASN A 230 -4.32 11.81 7.70
C ASN A 230 -2.97 11.21 7.26
N SER A 231 -2.41 11.68 6.15
CA SER A 231 -1.04 11.33 5.73
C SER A 231 0.00 11.93 6.68
N PRO A 232 1.08 11.23 7.02
CA PRO A 232 2.17 11.83 7.78
C PRO A 232 2.85 12.96 6.98
N ALA A 233 3.43 13.92 7.71
CA ALA A 233 4.17 15.01 7.07
C ALA A 233 5.50 14.52 6.47
N GLU A 234 6.19 13.66 7.24
CA GLU A 234 7.42 12.99 6.87
C GLU A 234 7.20 11.48 6.80
N GLY A 235 8.12 10.72 6.21
CA GLY A 235 7.95 9.28 6.06
C GLY A 235 6.70 8.90 5.22
N CYS A 236 6.50 9.60 4.11
CA CYS A 236 5.32 9.45 3.27
C CYS A 236 5.71 9.32 1.79
N LEU A 237 4.93 8.56 1.02
CA LEU A 237 5.05 8.54 -0.45
C LEU A 237 5.00 9.97 -1.03
N PRO A 238 5.82 10.26 -2.06
CA PRO A 238 5.88 11.60 -2.66
C PRO A 238 4.54 12.15 -3.08
N GLY A 239 3.70 11.33 -3.71
CA GLY A 239 2.47 11.78 -4.36
C GLY A 239 1.16 11.44 -3.65
N THR A 240 1.18 10.96 -2.40
CA THR A 240 -0.04 10.58 -1.69
C THR A 240 -0.38 11.60 -0.61
N LEU A 241 -1.60 12.13 -0.65
CA LEU A 241 -2.14 13.04 0.35
C LEU A 241 -3.56 12.63 0.71
N ASN A 242 -3.76 12.20 1.95
CA ASN A 242 -5.07 11.88 2.50
C ASN A 242 -5.47 12.99 3.47
N LEU A 243 -6.60 13.63 3.22
CA LEU A 243 -7.11 14.77 3.97
C LEU A 243 -8.53 14.49 4.45
N GLY A 244 -8.84 14.96 5.65
CA GLY A 244 -10.22 15.02 6.14
C GLY A 244 -10.75 16.46 6.13
N PHE A 245 -12.06 16.60 5.93
CA PHE A 245 -12.75 17.89 5.77
C PHE A 245 -13.92 17.97 6.76
N GLU A 246 -13.76 18.75 7.82
CA GLU A 246 -14.80 18.95 8.84
C GLU A 246 -16.11 19.44 8.22
N GLY A 247 -17.21 18.78 8.56
CA GLY A 247 -18.56 19.14 8.08
C GLY A 247 -18.84 18.79 6.62
N VAL A 248 -18.00 17.95 5.99
CA VAL A 248 -18.18 17.56 4.58
C VAL A 248 -18.04 16.04 4.47
N GLU A 249 -18.96 15.42 3.74
CA GLU A 249 -18.87 14.01 3.37
C GLU A 249 -18.01 13.86 2.11
N GLY A 250 -17.04 12.92 2.13
CA GLY A 250 -16.07 12.72 1.05
C GLY A 250 -16.71 12.33 -0.30
N GLU A 251 -17.78 11.54 -0.30
CA GLU A 251 -18.51 11.20 -1.54
C GLU A 251 -19.17 12.41 -2.15
N SER A 252 -19.84 13.24 -1.34
CA SER A 252 -20.42 14.51 -1.76
C SER A 252 -19.37 15.46 -2.30
N LEU A 253 -18.19 15.52 -1.66
CA LEU A 253 -17.06 16.31 -2.14
C LEU A 253 -16.53 15.78 -3.48
N MET A 254 -16.30 14.46 -3.61
CA MET A 254 -15.88 13.86 -4.88
C MET A 254 -16.83 14.17 -6.02
N LEU A 255 -18.14 14.05 -5.76
CA LEU A 255 -19.17 14.37 -6.75
C LEU A 255 -19.13 15.85 -7.16
N ALA A 256 -18.90 16.75 -6.19
CA ALA A 256 -18.86 18.20 -6.45
C ALA A 256 -17.63 18.63 -7.27
N ILE A 257 -16.51 17.90 -7.19
CA ILE A 257 -15.26 18.23 -7.89
C ILE A 257 -15.01 17.40 -9.16
N ARG A 258 -15.82 16.39 -9.45
CA ARG A 258 -15.59 15.38 -10.52
C ARG A 258 -15.36 15.94 -11.92
N SER A 259 -15.83 17.16 -12.19
CA SER A 259 -15.66 17.82 -13.50
C SER A 259 -14.23 18.34 -13.73
N GLY A 260 -13.40 18.44 -12.68
CA GLY A 260 -12.06 18.99 -12.78
C GLY A 260 -10.99 18.27 -11.95
N VAL A 261 -11.40 17.39 -11.02
CA VAL A 261 -10.47 16.64 -10.17
C VAL A 261 -10.90 15.17 -10.07
N TRP A 262 -9.97 14.27 -10.37
CA TRP A 262 -10.14 12.84 -10.14
C TRP A 262 -9.54 12.49 -8.79
N ALA A 263 -10.40 12.21 -7.82
CA ALA A 263 -10.01 11.84 -6.46
C ALA A 263 -10.65 10.51 -6.06
N SER A 264 -10.24 9.96 -4.94
CA SER A 264 -10.79 8.71 -4.42
C SER A 264 -11.15 8.88 -2.94
N SER A 265 -12.33 8.41 -2.55
CA SER A 265 -12.56 8.07 -1.15
C SER A 265 -11.62 6.94 -0.76
N GLY A 266 -11.15 6.88 0.48
CA GLY A 266 -10.24 5.81 0.95
C GLY A 266 -10.71 4.38 0.63
N SER A 267 -12.01 4.19 0.41
CA SER A 267 -12.66 2.91 0.06
C SER A 267 -12.67 2.55 -1.44
N ALA A 268 -11.83 3.17 -2.28
CA ALA A 268 -11.85 2.95 -3.74
C ALA A 268 -11.68 1.50 -4.20
N CYS A 269 -11.12 0.61 -3.38
CA CYS A 269 -11.07 -0.83 -3.66
C CYS A 269 -12.34 -1.58 -3.23
N ALA A 270 -13.24 -0.91 -2.51
CA ALA A 270 -14.54 -1.43 -2.05
C ALA A 270 -15.71 -0.75 -2.79
N SER A 271 -15.56 -0.51 -4.08
CA SER A 271 -16.47 0.26 -4.94
C SER A 271 -17.92 -0.25 -5.03
N ALA A 272 -18.30 -1.20 -4.18
CA ALA A 272 -19.67 -1.71 -4.04
C ALA A 272 -20.26 -1.52 -2.63
N SER A 273 -19.51 -1.01 -1.64
CA SER A 273 -20.02 -0.79 -0.29
C SER A 273 -19.77 0.66 0.16
N ALA A 274 -20.81 1.28 0.73
CA ALA A 274 -20.76 2.59 1.40
C ALA A 274 -19.98 2.54 2.74
N GLU A 275 -19.10 1.55 2.93
CA GLU A 275 -18.36 1.38 4.17
C GLU A 275 -17.18 2.34 4.25
N PRO A 276 -16.97 2.99 5.40
CA PRO A 276 -15.79 3.82 5.64
C PRO A 276 -14.49 3.05 5.49
N SER A 277 -13.40 3.75 5.16
CA SER A 277 -12.07 3.16 5.03
C SER A 277 -11.67 2.33 6.25
N TYR A 278 -11.41 1.05 6.02
CA TYR A 278 -10.92 0.14 7.07
C TYR A 278 -9.50 0.52 7.53
N VAL A 279 -8.70 1.14 6.67
CA VAL A 279 -7.35 1.64 7.00
C VAL A 279 -7.45 2.77 8.00
N LEU A 280 -8.25 3.80 7.71
CA LEU A 280 -8.44 4.94 8.59
C LEU A 280 -9.11 4.53 9.92
N ARG A 281 -10.06 3.57 9.89
CA ARG A 281 -10.60 2.96 11.11
C ARG A 281 -9.53 2.23 11.92
N ALA A 282 -8.66 1.46 11.27
CA ALA A 282 -7.56 0.76 11.93
C ALA A 282 -6.59 1.74 12.60
N MET A 283 -6.37 2.93 12.03
CA MET A 283 -5.61 4.04 12.61
C MET A 283 -6.31 4.70 13.81
N GLY A 284 -7.58 4.36 14.07
CA GLY A 284 -8.36 4.89 15.20
C GLY A 284 -9.20 6.12 14.90
N LEU A 285 -9.42 6.45 13.61
CA LEU A 285 -10.36 7.49 13.24
C LEU A 285 -11.80 7.01 13.45
N SER A 286 -12.69 7.94 13.82
CA SER A 286 -14.14 7.68 13.89
C SER A 286 -14.69 7.45 12.48
N ASP A 287 -15.84 6.76 12.37
CA ASP A 287 -16.51 6.53 11.08
C ASP A 287 -16.80 7.83 10.35
N LEU A 288 -17.22 8.86 11.07
CA LEU A 288 -17.46 10.19 10.51
C LEU A 288 -16.19 10.82 9.94
N ALA A 289 -15.05 10.72 10.65
CA ALA A 289 -13.77 11.21 10.16
C ALA A 289 -13.28 10.42 8.93
N CYS A 290 -13.51 9.10 8.91
CA CYS A 290 -13.23 8.27 7.73
C CYS A 290 -14.07 8.68 6.53
N GLN A 291 -15.38 8.90 6.72
CA GLN A 291 -16.30 9.34 5.67
C GLN A 291 -16.01 10.76 5.18
N ALA A 292 -15.47 11.62 6.04
CA ALA A 292 -15.06 12.99 5.69
C ALA A 292 -13.68 13.05 5.01
N SER A 293 -13.06 11.91 4.73
CA SER A 293 -11.70 11.85 4.21
C SER A 293 -11.66 11.59 2.70
N LEU A 294 -10.66 12.20 2.03
CA LEU A 294 -10.42 12.10 0.61
C LEU A 294 -8.93 11.83 0.36
N ARG A 295 -8.63 10.84 -0.49
CA ARG A 295 -7.28 10.62 -0.99
C ARG A 295 -7.06 11.35 -2.30
N LEU A 296 -6.03 12.20 -2.32
CA LEU A 296 -5.52 12.88 -3.49
C LEU A 296 -4.20 12.23 -3.90
N SER A 297 -4.03 11.93 -5.19
CA SER A 297 -2.84 11.27 -5.72
C SER A 297 -2.24 12.09 -6.83
N LEU A 298 -0.97 12.43 -6.67
CA LEU A 298 -0.16 13.15 -7.65
C LEU A 298 0.86 12.18 -8.26
N GLY A 299 1.28 12.43 -9.47
CA GLY A 299 2.20 11.53 -10.17
C GLY A 299 3.12 12.24 -11.14
N ARG A 300 3.77 11.43 -11.97
CA ARG A 300 4.80 11.83 -12.95
C ARG A 300 4.37 12.99 -13.86
N TRP A 301 3.13 13.04 -14.27
CA TRP A 301 2.62 14.04 -15.22
C TRP A 301 1.81 15.15 -14.57
N THR A 302 1.72 15.17 -13.23
CA THR A 302 1.01 16.24 -12.52
C THR A 302 1.82 17.53 -12.58
N GLU A 303 1.19 18.63 -13.02
CA GLU A 303 1.80 19.95 -13.15
C GLU A 303 1.34 20.90 -12.04
N ALA A 304 2.12 21.95 -11.79
CA ALA A 304 1.88 22.89 -10.70
C ALA A 304 0.57 23.68 -10.85
N ASP A 305 0.21 24.06 -12.06
CA ASP A 305 -1.04 24.75 -12.36
C ASP A 305 -2.28 23.85 -12.20
N GLU A 306 -2.15 22.53 -12.44
CA GLU A 306 -3.20 21.55 -12.15
C GLU A 306 -3.45 21.44 -10.64
N VAL A 307 -2.38 21.41 -9.85
CA VAL A 307 -2.45 21.42 -8.38
C VAL A 307 -3.14 22.68 -7.88
N ASP A 308 -2.83 23.84 -8.45
CA ASP A 308 -3.46 25.11 -8.08
C ASP A 308 -4.95 25.15 -8.43
N ARG A 309 -5.31 24.69 -9.63
CA ARG A 309 -6.72 24.56 -10.05
C ARG A 309 -7.48 23.59 -9.16
N ALA A 310 -6.87 22.43 -8.85
CA ALA A 310 -7.47 21.43 -7.96
C ALA A 310 -7.73 22.00 -6.56
N ALA A 311 -6.78 22.74 -6.00
CA ALA A 311 -6.95 23.36 -4.68
C ALA A 311 -8.11 24.35 -4.66
N VAL A 312 -8.25 25.20 -5.69
CA VAL A 312 -9.37 26.18 -5.81
C VAL A 312 -10.70 25.44 -5.94
N LEU A 313 -10.79 24.41 -6.76
CA LEU A 313 -12.01 23.62 -6.95
C LEU A 313 -12.44 22.90 -5.67
N ILE A 314 -11.49 22.28 -4.96
CA ILE A 314 -11.75 21.58 -3.70
C ILE A 314 -12.20 22.59 -2.65
N ALA A 315 -11.47 23.70 -2.46
CA ALA A 315 -11.81 24.73 -1.48
C ALA A 315 -13.23 25.27 -1.69
N GLY A 316 -13.55 25.71 -2.90
CA GLY A 316 -14.89 26.22 -3.22
C GLY A 316 -16.01 25.16 -3.10
N ALA A 317 -15.71 23.88 -3.36
CA ALA A 317 -16.67 22.80 -3.13
C ALA A 317 -16.91 22.56 -1.63
N VAL A 318 -15.86 22.57 -0.81
CA VAL A 318 -15.96 22.45 0.65
C VAL A 318 -16.79 23.56 1.25
N GLU A 319 -16.58 24.82 0.85
CA GLU A 319 -17.35 25.97 1.31
C GLU A 319 -18.84 25.82 0.97
N ARG A 320 -19.17 25.53 -0.30
CA ARG A 320 -20.56 25.31 -0.75
C ARG A 320 -21.27 24.17 -0.02
N LEU A 321 -20.55 23.06 0.24
CA LEU A 321 -21.14 21.91 0.96
C LEU A 321 -21.38 22.25 2.43
N ARG A 322 -20.48 22.97 3.07
CA ARG A 322 -20.66 23.47 4.45
C ARG A 322 -21.82 24.45 4.59
N GLU A 323 -22.05 25.35 3.63
CA GLU A 323 -23.19 26.27 3.62
C GLU A 323 -24.50 25.51 3.57
N ARG A 324 -24.58 24.40 2.84
CA ARG A 324 -25.78 23.57 2.67
C ARG A 324 -25.98 22.54 3.78
N ALA A 325 -24.97 22.29 4.62
CA ALA A 325 -25.07 21.32 5.70
C ALA A 325 -26.06 21.79 6.79
N PRO A 326 -26.94 20.90 7.28
CA PRO A 326 -27.87 21.23 8.36
C PRO A 326 -27.12 21.73 9.61
N PRO A 327 -27.71 22.68 10.38
CA PRO A 327 -27.16 23.09 11.67
C PRO A 327 -26.96 21.86 12.59
N GLY A 328 -25.78 21.62 13.09
CA GLY A 328 -25.45 20.48 13.98
C GLY A 328 -24.60 19.39 13.36
N VAL A 329 -24.40 19.35 12.04
CA VAL A 329 -23.43 18.46 11.40
C VAL A 329 -21.98 18.98 11.57
N ARG A 330 -21.85 20.31 11.67
CA ARG A 330 -20.55 21.00 11.83
C ARG A 330 -19.79 20.67 13.13
N SER A 331 -20.49 20.24 14.19
CA SER A 331 -19.89 20.04 15.53
C SER A 331 -19.60 18.58 15.89
N ARG A 332 -19.90 17.60 15.04
CA ARG A 332 -19.79 16.16 15.35
C ARG A 332 -18.54 15.47 14.81
N ILE A 333 -17.72 16.18 14.04
CA ILE A 333 -16.54 15.58 13.38
C ILE A 333 -15.27 16.13 14.02
N ARG A 334 -15.03 15.76 15.26
CA ARG A 334 -13.72 15.87 15.92
C ARG A 334 -13.37 14.55 16.57
#